data_b3017ce566d1918ae4255230c37abd4a
#
_entry.id   b3017ce566d1918ae4255230c37abd4a
#
_cell.length_a   1.000
_cell.length_b   1.000
_cell.length_c   1.000
_cell.angle_alpha   90.00
_cell.angle_beta   90.00
_cell.angle_gamma   90.00
#
_symmetry.space_group_name_H-M   'P 1'
#
loop_
_entity.id
_entity.type
_entity.pdbx_description
1 polymer ?
#
loop_
_entity_poly.entity_id
_entity_poly.type
_entity_poly.pdbx_seq_one_letter_code
_entity_poly.pdbx_strand_id
1 'polypeptide(L)'
;MNNIKKIVLTGGPCAGKTTALVRIIEHFSGLGYKVFTIPEVPTMFTQAGMNYLTDNAKFFYEGEKATLQIQLALEDSMMRMAQTIDKPVIIVCDRGAMDISSYLTPELWNRIIGELGYTTAQLRDERYDAVLHLVSAADGAEQFYTTSNNAQRLERADEQGLQIARELDKKVISAWTGHSHLRVINNHDDFNNKLNRVLKEISNVLGIPQPVEEERKYIVEVTGDIAGSIDSDIVQTYLTTEPGCEVRLRKRVFEGKTVYVHTTKKLLSSNEQIETERQIGKNLYESMLQQADPYRVTIRKHRKSFIWKGQYFELDSFESPAPGLVILETKGIAKQESVKFPPFIHVKEDITGNTQYYNYNIALRK
;
A
#
# COMPACT_ATOMS: atom_id res chain seq x y z
N MET A 1 7.32 5.19 23.71
CA MET A 1 7.29 5.87 22.39
C MET A 1 5.84 5.86 21.92
N ASN A 2 5.29 7.01 21.59
CA ASN A 2 3.90 7.12 21.13
C ASN A 2 3.74 6.32 19.84
N ASN A 3 2.75 5.43 19.79
CA ASN A 3 2.44 4.65 18.58
C ASN A 3 1.71 5.58 17.59
N ILE A 4 2.47 6.19 16.68
CA ILE A 4 1.94 7.06 15.62
C ILE A 4 1.98 6.28 14.32
N LYS A 5 0.86 6.22 13.61
CA LYS A 5 0.74 5.61 12.29
C LYS A 5 0.24 6.63 11.27
N LYS A 6 0.94 6.74 10.13
CA LYS A 6 0.55 7.60 9.02
C LYS A 6 0.09 6.76 7.84
N ILE A 7 -1.16 6.94 7.45
CA ILE A 7 -1.88 6.12 6.48
C ILE A 7 -2.39 7.00 5.35
N VAL A 8 -2.18 6.58 4.12
CA VAL A 8 -2.78 7.21 2.94
C VAL A 8 -4.10 6.54 2.62
N LEU A 9 -5.13 7.33 2.45
CA LEU A 9 -6.41 6.94 1.86
C LEU A 9 -6.48 7.54 0.45
N THR A 10 -6.31 6.70 -0.56
CA THR A 10 -6.26 7.12 -1.96
C THR A 10 -7.30 6.39 -2.82
N GLY A 11 -7.35 6.72 -4.08
CA GLY A 11 -8.26 6.13 -5.07
C GLY A 11 -8.82 7.16 -6.02
N GLY A 12 -9.40 6.68 -7.10
CA GLY A 12 -10.00 7.49 -8.15
C GLY A 12 -11.22 8.30 -7.71
N PRO A 13 -11.87 8.96 -8.67
CA PRO A 13 -13.12 9.67 -8.44
C PRO A 13 -14.21 8.74 -7.91
N CYS A 14 -15.07 9.25 -7.01
CA CYS A 14 -16.18 8.49 -6.41
C CYS A 14 -15.78 7.17 -5.74
N ALA A 15 -14.54 7.04 -5.26
CA ALA A 15 -14.07 5.84 -4.56
C ALA A 15 -14.66 5.67 -3.14
N GLY A 16 -15.29 6.72 -2.60
CA GLY A 16 -15.86 6.72 -1.25
C GLY A 16 -14.88 7.17 -0.16
N LYS A 17 -13.76 7.83 -0.51
CA LYS A 17 -12.72 8.28 0.43
C LYS A 17 -13.28 9.13 1.57
N THR A 18 -14.08 10.15 1.27
CA THR A 18 -14.64 11.06 2.28
C THR A 18 -15.52 10.30 3.29
N THR A 19 -16.35 9.35 2.83
CA THR A 19 -17.17 8.53 3.73
C THR A 19 -16.31 7.60 4.56
N ALA A 20 -15.28 6.99 3.96
CA ALA A 20 -14.33 6.16 4.68
C ALA A 20 -13.60 6.96 5.76
N LEU A 21 -13.20 8.20 5.46
CA LEU A 21 -12.53 9.08 6.42
C LEU A 21 -13.40 9.35 7.67
N VAL A 22 -14.70 9.63 7.48
CA VAL A 22 -15.64 9.79 8.59
C VAL A 22 -15.72 8.53 9.44
N ARG A 23 -15.87 7.35 8.81
CA ARG A 23 -15.92 6.06 9.52
C ARG A 23 -14.63 5.74 10.26
N ILE A 24 -13.48 6.08 9.70
CA ILE A 24 -12.16 5.93 10.35
C ILE A 24 -12.09 6.77 11.62
N ILE A 25 -12.48 8.05 11.53
CA ILE A 25 -12.48 8.97 12.68
C ILE A 25 -13.37 8.43 13.79
N GLU A 26 -14.62 8.09 13.49
CA GLU A 26 -15.59 7.58 14.46
C GLU A 26 -15.10 6.29 15.13
N HIS A 27 -14.69 5.31 14.34
CA HIS A 27 -14.29 3.99 14.83
C HIS A 27 -13.06 4.07 15.74
N PHE A 28 -11.98 4.67 15.27
CA PHE A 28 -10.72 4.67 16.02
C PHE A 28 -10.70 5.68 17.16
N SER A 29 -11.46 6.78 17.06
CA SER A 29 -11.67 7.67 18.22
C SER A 29 -12.45 6.94 19.34
N GLY A 30 -13.42 6.10 18.99
CA GLY A 30 -14.13 5.24 19.94
C GLY A 30 -13.22 4.22 20.63
N LEU A 31 -12.13 3.79 19.95
CA LEU A 31 -11.09 2.92 20.51
C LEU A 31 -9.99 3.69 21.29
N GLY A 32 -10.13 5.00 21.46
CA GLY A 32 -9.20 5.82 22.25
C GLY A 32 -8.03 6.39 21.47
N TYR A 33 -7.97 6.21 20.15
CA TYR A 33 -6.95 6.83 19.30
C TYR A 33 -7.24 8.32 19.07
N LYS A 34 -6.19 9.13 18.97
CA LYS A 34 -6.31 10.45 18.37
C LYS A 34 -6.18 10.31 16.86
N VAL A 35 -7.19 10.73 16.13
CA VAL A 35 -7.16 10.71 14.66
C VAL A 35 -6.96 12.14 14.16
N PHE A 36 -5.91 12.35 13.37
CA PHE A 36 -5.69 13.54 12.56
C PHE A 36 -5.99 13.23 11.10
N THR A 37 -6.49 14.22 10.39
CA THR A 37 -6.72 14.14 8.95
C THR A 37 -5.95 15.23 8.24
N ILE A 38 -5.33 14.87 7.12
CA ILE A 38 -4.68 15.82 6.22
C ILE A 38 -5.58 15.94 4.99
N PRO A 39 -6.10 17.14 4.70
CA PRO A 39 -7.02 17.36 3.59
C PRO A 39 -6.32 17.21 2.24
N GLU A 40 -7.07 16.95 1.20
CA GLU A 40 -6.60 16.93 -0.19
C GLU A 40 -6.09 18.32 -0.61
N VAL A 41 -4.78 18.46 -0.80
CA VAL A 41 -4.13 19.75 -1.11
C VAL A 41 -4.62 20.37 -2.42
N PRO A 42 -4.84 19.62 -3.53
CA PRO A 42 -5.45 20.18 -4.75
C PRO A 42 -6.78 20.87 -4.50
N THR A 43 -7.62 20.33 -3.61
CA THR A 43 -8.88 20.95 -3.23
C THR A 43 -8.67 22.30 -2.51
N MET A 44 -7.66 22.41 -1.64
CA MET A 44 -7.32 23.66 -0.97
C MET A 44 -6.91 24.73 -2.00
N PHE A 45 -6.06 24.40 -2.95
CA PHE A 45 -5.62 25.33 -4.00
C PHE A 45 -6.77 25.74 -4.92
N THR A 46 -7.64 24.80 -5.27
CA THR A 46 -8.84 25.09 -6.07
C THR A 46 -9.77 26.05 -5.36
N GLN A 47 -10.00 25.89 -4.07
CA GLN A 47 -10.76 26.83 -3.24
C GLN A 47 -10.10 28.19 -3.13
N ALA A 48 -8.78 28.27 -3.23
CA ALA A 48 -8.01 29.52 -3.30
C ALA A 48 -7.98 30.14 -4.71
N GLY A 49 -8.69 29.57 -5.68
CA GLY A 49 -8.82 30.09 -7.06
C GLY A 49 -7.82 29.52 -8.06
N MET A 50 -7.04 28.51 -7.71
CA MET A 50 -6.17 27.82 -8.65
C MET A 50 -7.01 26.92 -9.59
N ASN A 51 -6.67 26.96 -10.89
CA ASN A 51 -7.23 26.05 -11.87
C ASN A 51 -6.09 25.16 -12.45
N TYR A 52 -6.17 23.85 -12.17
CA TYR A 52 -5.22 22.86 -12.72
C TYR A 52 -5.42 22.61 -14.21
N LEU A 53 -6.62 22.95 -14.76
CA LEU A 53 -6.91 22.87 -16.18
C LEU A 53 -6.41 24.14 -16.86
N THR A 54 -5.11 24.16 -17.17
CA THR A 54 -4.45 25.32 -17.76
C THR A 54 -3.54 24.89 -18.90
N ASP A 55 -3.51 25.69 -19.98
CA ASP A 55 -2.55 25.52 -21.08
C ASP A 55 -1.18 26.13 -20.76
N ASN A 56 -1.04 26.81 -19.62
CA ASN A 56 0.22 27.37 -19.15
C ASN A 56 1.07 26.31 -18.45
N ALA A 57 1.97 25.68 -19.18
CA ALA A 57 2.83 24.61 -18.68
C ALA A 57 3.69 25.05 -17.47
N LYS A 58 4.13 26.33 -17.41
CA LYS A 58 4.89 26.84 -16.26
C LYS A 58 4.01 26.96 -15.02
N PHE A 59 2.81 27.47 -15.18
CA PHE A 59 1.85 27.58 -14.08
C PHE A 59 1.45 26.19 -13.56
N PHE A 60 1.16 25.24 -14.45
CA PHE A 60 0.90 23.84 -14.08
C PHE A 60 2.06 23.23 -13.30
N TYR A 61 3.30 23.38 -13.81
CA TYR A 61 4.50 22.86 -13.14
C TYR A 61 4.68 23.42 -11.72
N GLU A 62 4.59 24.73 -11.57
CA GLU A 62 4.73 25.40 -10.25
C GLU A 62 3.58 25.00 -9.30
N GLY A 63 2.38 24.81 -9.84
CA GLY A 63 1.22 24.33 -9.08
C GLY A 63 1.39 22.94 -8.53
N GLU A 64 1.84 21.99 -9.34
CA GLU A 64 2.08 20.61 -8.92
C GLU A 64 3.24 20.53 -7.92
N LYS A 65 4.31 21.31 -8.15
CA LYS A 65 5.42 21.42 -7.21
C LYS A 65 4.98 21.99 -5.86
N ALA A 66 4.17 23.06 -5.88
CA ALA A 66 3.62 23.64 -4.67
C ALA A 66 2.68 22.67 -3.95
N THR A 67 1.88 21.89 -4.70
CA THR A 67 1.00 20.84 -4.16
C THR A 67 1.82 19.83 -3.36
N LEU A 68 2.93 19.32 -3.93
CA LEU A 68 3.81 18.40 -3.21
C LEU A 68 4.44 19.05 -1.97
N GLN A 69 4.95 20.26 -2.07
CA GLN A 69 5.55 20.98 -0.94
C GLN A 69 4.58 21.16 0.22
N ILE A 70 3.34 21.58 -0.05
CA ILE A 70 2.31 21.76 0.98
C ILE A 70 1.88 20.44 1.57
N GLN A 71 1.71 19.38 0.75
CA GLN A 71 1.41 18.03 1.21
C GLN A 71 2.46 17.58 2.25
N LEU A 72 3.74 17.66 1.90
CA LEU A 72 4.84 17.26 2.77
C LEU A 72 4.90 18.11 4.04
N ALA A 73 4.73 19.43 3.93
CA ALA A 73 4.76 20.36 5.06
C ALA A 73 3.61 20.09 6.06
N LEU A 74 2.39 19.83 5.56
CA LEU A 74 1.24 19.45 6.40
C LEU A 74 1.49 18.14 7.14
N GLU A 75 1.97 17.11 6.42
CA GLU A 75 2.27 15.82 7.01
C GLU A 75 3.33 15.89 8.09
N ASP A 76 4.42 16.64 7.85
CA ASP A 76 5.50 16.80 8.80
C ASP A 76 5.06 17.62 10.03
N SER A 77 4.21 18.62 9.83
CA SER A 77 3.64 19.41 10.92
C SER A 77 2.70 18.57 11.78
N MET A 78 1.82 17.76 11.17
CA MET A 78 0.94 16.84 11.89
C MET A 78 1.74 15.78 12.66
N MET A 79 2.83 15.27 12.08
CA MET A 79 3.71 14.32 12.75
C MET A 79 4.34 14.93 14.00
N ARG A 80 4.88 16.16 13.90
CA ARG A 80 5.44 16.88 15.08
C ARG A 80 4.40 17.10 16.16
N MET A 81 3.17 17.50 15.82
CA MET A 81 2.08 17.64 16.78
C MET A 81 1.68 16.30 17.41
N ALA A 82 1.60 15.24 16.62
CA ALA A 82 1.28 13.90 17.09
C ALA A 82 2.29 13.38 18.14
N GLN A 83 3.57 13.73 18.00
CA GLN A 83 4.61 13.37 18.96
C GLN A 83 4.44 13.97 20.36
N THR A 84 3.65 15.02 20.50
CA THR A 84 3.37 15.68 21.79
C THR A 84 2.15 15.13 22.52
N ILE A 85 1.49 14.11 21.96
CA ILE A 85 0.24 13.56 22.50
C ILE A 85 0.51 12.23 23.21
N ASP A 86 0.06 12.09 24.45
CA ASP A 86 0.21 10.86 25.26
C ASP A 86 -0.85 9.79 24.95
N LYS A 87 -1.26 9.69 23.69
CA LYS A 87 -2.22 8.68 23.21
C LYS A 87 -1.69 8.11 21.88
N PRO A 88 -2.11 6.89 21.49
CA PRO A 88 -1.84 6.41 20.15
C PRO A 88 -2.50 7.31 19.12
N VAL A 89 -1.78 7.61 18.04
CA VAL A 89 -2.22 8.57 17.01
C VAL A 89 -2.27 7.91 15.65
N ILE A 90 -3.32 8.23 14.91
CA ILE A 90 -3.44 7.91 13.48
C ILE A 90 -3.46 9.24 12.70
N ILE A 91 -2.60 9.36 11.70
CA ILE A 91 -2.63 10.45 10.73
C ILE A 91 -3.15 9.86 9.42
N VAL A 92 -4.32 10.28 8.99
CA VAL A 92 -4.93 9.84 7.72
C VAL A 92 -4.78 10.96 6.70
N CYS A 93 -4.05 10.69 5.63
CA CYS A 93 -3.88 11.60 4.51
C CYS A 93 -4.97 11.31 3.46
N ASP A 94 -5.84 12.29 3.17
CA ASP A 94 -6.72 12.23 1.99
C ASP A 94 -5.85 12.57 0.78
N ARG A 95 -5.37 11.53 0.13
CA ARG A 95 -4.24 11.44 -0.80
C ARG A 95 -2.87 11.60 -0.14
N GLY A 96 -1.85 11.10 -0.81
CA GLY A 96 -0.46 11.19 -0.38
C GLY A 96 0.45 11.69 -1.51
N ALA A 97 1.74 11.80 -1.22
CA ALA A 97 2.72 12.38 -2.14
C ALA A 97 2.72 11.73 -3.53
N MET A 98 2.55 10.40 -3.60
CA MET A 98 2.58 9.70 -4.89
C MET A 98 1.34 9.90 -5.75
N ASP A 99 0.20 10.32 -5.17
CA ASP A 99 -1.00 10.65 -5.95
C ASP A 99 -0.69 11.74 -6.97
N ILE A 100 0.16 12.71 -6.62
CA ILE A 100 0.57 13.81 -7.50
C ILE A 100 1.27 13.28 -8.75
N SER A 101 2.11 12.25 -8.60
CA SER A 101 2.83 11.65 -9.73
C SER A 101 1.90 11.05 -10.79
N SER A 102 0.67 10.67 -10.43
CA SER A 102 -0.30 10.08 -11.36
C SER A 102 -0.84 11.07 -12.40
N TYR A 103 -0.66 12.37 -12.17
CA TYR A 103 -1.06 13.46 -13.07
C TYR A 103 0.10 14.02 -13.90
N LEU A 104 1.32 13.52 -13.66
CA LEU A 104 2.55 14.01 -14.27
C LEU A 104 3.18 12.97 -15.21
N THR A 105 4.00 13.46 -16.14
CA THR A 105 4.94 12.55 -16.84
C THR A 105 6.07 12.15 -15.89
N PRO A 106 6.71 10.99 -16.11
CA PRO A 106 7.85 10.57 -15.29
C PRO A 106 8.98 11.61 -15.23
N GLU A 107 9.23 12.33 -16.33
CA GLU A 107 10.25 13.36 -16.42
C GLU A 107 9.92 14.57 -15.53
N LEU A 108 8.65 15.04 -15.56
CA LEU A 108 8.19 16.14 -14.71
C LEU A 108 8.21 15.75 -13.25
N TRP A 109 7.77 14.54 -12.93
CA TRP A 109 7.82 14.03 -11.56
C TRP A 109 9.24 13.99 -11.03
N ASN A 110 10.16 13.36 -11.76
CA ASN A 110 11.57 13.25 -11.37
C ASN A 110 12.24 14.61 -11.22
N ARG A 111 11.90 15.58 -12.06
CA ARG A 111 12.38 16.95 -11.94
C ARG A 111 11.88 17.62 -10.66
N ILE A 112 10.56 17.54 -10.37
CA ILE A 112 9.98 18.15 -9.17
C ILE A 112 10.61 17.57 -7.90
N ILE A 113 10.65 16.24 -7.77
CA ILE A 113 11.21 15.63 -6.57
C ILE A 113 12.70 15.88 -6.42
N GLY A 114 13.45 15.90 -7.54
CA GLY A 114 14.88 16.23 -7.56
C GLY A 114 15.16 17.67 -7.10
N GLU A 115 14.37 18.66 -7.56
CA GLU A 115 14.46 20.05 -7.09
C GLU A 115 14.12 20.20 -5.59
N LEU A 116 13.24 19.33 -5.07
CA LEU A 116 12.87 19.31 -3.65
C LEU A 116 13.78 18.44 -2.79
N GLY A 117 14.76 17.77 -3.38
CA GLY A 117 15.72 16.92 -2.67
C GLY A 117 15.19 15.55 -2.23
N TYR A 118 14.12 15.06 -2.87
CA TYR A 118 13.52 13.77 -2.57
C TYR A 118 13.78 12.71 -3.65
N THR A 119 13.52 11.48 -3.30
CA THR A 119 13.46 10.33 -4.21
C THR A 119 12.09 9.67 -4.11
N THR A 120 11.68 8.95 -5.16
CA THR A 120 10.42 8.18 -5.16
C THR A 120 10.37 7.19 -3.99
N ALA A 121 11.46 6.51 -3.66
CA ALA A 121 11.51 5.59 -2.53
C ALA A 121 11.22 6.29 -1.19
N GLN A 122 11.77 7.48 -0.95
CA GLN A 122 11.48 8.25 0.25
C GLN A 122 10.01 8.65 0.34
N LEU A 123 9.42 9.11 -0.77
CA LEU A 123 8.05 9.58 -0.82
C LEU A 123 7.02 8.44 -0.80
N ARG A 124 7.34 7.28 -1.39
CA ARG A 124 6.46 6.13 -1.45
C ARG A 124 6.67 5.17 -0.30
N ASP A 125 7.91 4.70 -0.10
CA ASP A 125 8.18 3.54 0.75
C ASP A 125 8.53 3.91 2.20
N GLU A 126 9.10 5.09 2.44
CA GLU A 126 9.60 5.47 3.77
C GLU A 126 8.66 6.40 4.54
N ARG A 127 7.71 7.04 3.84
CA ARG A 127 6.92 8.12 4.42
C ARG A 127 5.64 7.64 5.10
N TYR A 128 5.08 6.50 4.68
CA TYR A 128 3.77 6.02 5.13
C TYR A 128 3.83 4.59 5.65
N ASP A 129 3.07 4.31 6.72
CA ASP A 129 2.95 2.96 7.28
C ASP A 129 2.03 2.07 6.42
N ALA A 130 1.05 2.65 5.73
CA ALA A 130 0.17 1.94 4.81
C ALA A 130 -0.46 2.87 3.78
N VAL A 131 -0.87 2.28 2.66
CA VAL A 131 -1.61 2.92 1.58
C VAL A 131 -2.85 2.09 1.28
N LEU A 132 -4.02 2.68 1.46
CA LEU A 132 -5.31 2.06 1.17
C LEU A 132 -5.89 2.71 -0.08
N HIS A 133 -5.87 1.98 -1.19
CA HIS A 133 -6.44 2.42 -2.46
C HIS A 133 -7.88 1.91 -2.56
N LEU A 134 -8.83 2.83 -2.50
CA LEU A 134 -10.24 2.54 -2.74
C LEU A 134 -10.52 2.65 -4.23
N VAL A 135 -10.92 1.55 -4.83
CA VAL A 135 -11.26 1.51 -6.27
C VAL A 135 -12.46 2.42 -6.54
N SER A 136 -12.38 3.20 -7.62
CA SER A 136 -13.45 4.09 -8.08
C SER A 136 -14.76 3.34 -8.28
N ALA A 137 -15.90 3.98 -7.97
CA ALA A 137 -17.23 3.44 -8.31
C ALA A 137 -17.42 3.24 -9.82
N ALA A 138 -16.61 3.90 -10.66
CA ALA A 138 -16.60 3.67 -12.11
C ALA A 138 -16.21 2.25 -12.52
N ASP A 139 -15.64 1.44 -11.59
CA ASP A 139 -15.28 0.04 -11.83
C ASP A 139 -16.03 -0.86 -10.81
N GLY A 140 -17.13 -1.46 -11.26
CA GLY A 140 -17.93 -2.43 -10.51
C GLY A 140 -18.98 -1.86 -9.56
N ALA A 141 -19.24 -0.55 -9.59
CA ALA A 141 -20.29 0.11 -8.80
C ALA A 141 -20.85 1.35 -9.53
N GLU A 142 -20.95 1.28 -10.86
CA GLU A 142 -21.24 2.39 -11.75
C GLU A 142 -22.53 3.13 -11.41
N GLN A 143 -23.53 2.43 -10.87
CA GLN A 143 -24.81 3.01 -10.43
C GLN A 143 -24.65 4.04 -9.30
N PHE A 144 -23.53 4.03 -8.59
CA PHE A 144 -23.22 4.99 -7.51
C PHE A 144 -22.23 6.06 -7.94
N TYR A 145 -21.81 6.05 -9.20
CA TYR A 145 -20.93 7.08 -9.73
C TYR A 145 -21.70 8.39 -9.94
N THR A 146 -21.20 9.49 -9.37
CA THR A 146 -21.82 10.81 -9.49
C THR A 146 -20.76 11.88 -9.69
N THR A 147 -21.08 12.88 -10.50
CA THR A 147 -20.25 14.07 -10.71
C THR A 147 -20.78 15.31 -9.99
N SER A 148 -21.94 15.21 -9.33
CA SER A 148 -22.62 16.33 -8.69
C SER A 148 -21.83 16.99 -7.54
N ASN A 149 -20.87 16.29 -6.96
CA ASN A 149 -20.13 16.74 -5.79
C ASN A 149 -18.88 17.57 -6.12
N ASN A 150 -18.48 17.67 -7.39
CA ASN A 150 -17.32 18.45 -7.80
C ASN A 150 -17.50 18.96 -9.25
N ALA A 151 -17.81 20.24 -9.39
CA ALA A 151 -18.04 20.90 -10.69
C ALA A 151 -16.78 21.02 -11.57
N GLN A 152 -15.59 20.77 -11.02
CA GLN A 152 -14.32 20.81 -11.77
C GLN A 152 -13.85 19.44 -12.25
N ARG A 153 -14.68 18.41 -12.12
CA ARG A 153 -14.36 17.10 -12.67
C ARG A 153 -14.41 17.12 -14.19
N LEU A 154 -13.38 16.58 -14.82
CA LEU A 154 -13.33 16.32 -16.25
C LEU A 154 -14.26 15.18 -16.66
N GLU A 155 -14.49 14.25 -15.72
CA GLU A 155 -15.28 13.06 -15.94
C GLU A 155 -16.78 13.37 -15.82
N ARG A 156 -17.51 13.12 -16.89
CA ARG A 156 -18.99 13.18 -16.90
C ARG A 156 -19.56 11.88 -16.32
N ALA A 157 -20.84 11.87 -15.98
CA ALA A 157 -21.57 10.66 -15.58
C ALA A 157 -22.07 9.83 -16.79
N ASP A 158 -21.38 9.91 -17.92
CA ASP A 158 -21.60 9.12 -19.12
C ASP A 158 -20.48 8.05 -19.28
N GLU A 159 -20.60 7.17 -20.26
CA GLU A 159 -19.63 6.08 -20.48
C GLU A 159 -18.21 6.61 -20.74
N GLN A 160 -18.07 7.74 -21.42
CA GLN A 160 -16.76 8.35 -21.65
C GLN A 160 -16.14 8.86 -20.35
N GLY A 161 -16.93 9.49 -19.48
CA GLY A 161 -16.48 9.95 -18.17
C GLY A 161 -16.14 8.79 -17.23
N LEU A 162 -16.90 7.70 -17.25
CA LEU A 162 -16.58 6.48 -16.52
C LEU A 162 -15.25 5.88 -16.98
N GLN A 163 -14.98 5.87 -18.29
CA GLN A 163 -13.70 5.37 -18.82
C GLN A 163 -12.52 6.24 -18.35
N ILE A 164 -12.66 7.57 -18.39
CA ILE A 164 -11.65 8.51 -17.88
C ILE A 164 -11.40 8.26 -16.39
N ALA A 165 -12.44 8.06 -15.59
CA ALA A 165 -12.33 7.76 -14.18
C ALA A 165 -11.59 6.44 -13.90
N ARG A 166 -11.87 5.39 -14.68
CA ARG A 166 -11.16 4.10 -14.59
C ARG A 166 -9.66 4.24 -14.95
N GLU A 167 -9.35 5.04 -15.96
CA GLU A 167 -7.95 5.28 -16.36
C GLU A 167 -7.18 6.07 -15.30
N LEU A 168 -7.82 7.09 -14.72
CA LEU A 168 -7.23 7.85 -13.63
C LEU A 168 -7.01 6.97 -12.39
N ASP A 169 -7.99 6.14 -12.02
CA ASP A 169 -7.86 5.20 -10.91
C ASP A 169 -6.67 4.24 -11.12
N LYS A 170 -6.48 3.73 -12.34
CA LYS A 170 -5.32 2.90 -12.71
C LYS A 170 -3.98 3.65 -12.58
N LYS A 171 -3.94 4.92 -12.96
CA LYS A 171 -2.72 5.75 -12.80
C LYS A 171 -2.39 5.95 -11.32
N VAL A 172 -3.39 6.27 -10.51
CA VAL A 172 -3.23 6.47 -9.07
C VAL A 172 -2.72 5.20 -8.38
N ILE A 173 -3.33 4.04 -8.65
CA ILE A 173 -2.88 2.78 -8.04
C ILE A 173 -1.47 2.39 -8.52
N SER A 174 -1.13 2.66 -9.80
CA SER A 174 0.20 2.40 -10.35
C SER A 174 1.28 3.22 -9.65
N ALA A 175 0.99 4.48 -9.28
CA ALA A 175 1.92 5.34 -8.56
C ALA A 175 2.30 4.77 -7.18
N TRP A 176 1.41 4.01 -6.55
CA TRP A 176 1.64 3.36 -5.26
C TRP A 176 2.10 1.92 -5.35
N THR A 177 2.08 1.33 -6.55
CA THR A 177 2.54 -0.05 -6.75
C THR A 177 3.97 -0.21 -6.27
N GLY A 178 4.20 -1.25 -5.48
CA GLY A 178 5.49 -1.50 -4.84
C GLY A 178 5.59 -1.01 -3.40
N HIS A 179 4.69 -0.20 -2.87
CA HIS A 179 4.65 0.08 -1.43
C HIS A 179 4.40 -1.23 -0.66
N SER A 180 5.17 -1.48 0.40
CA SER A 180 5.14 -2.76 1.15
C SER A 180 3.76 -3.07 1.75
N HIS A 181 3.00 -2.06 2.10
CA HIS A 181 1.67 -2.17 2.67
C HIS A 181 0.61 -1.47 1.81
N LEU A 182 0.64 -1.71 0.50
CA LEU A 182 -0.45 -1.31 -0.41
C LEU A 182 -1.60 -2.31 -0.28
N ARG A 183 -2.82 -1.81 -0.06
CA ARG A 183 -4.06 -2.59 -0.07
C ARG A 183 -5.05 -1.98 -1.04
N VAL A 184 -5.56 -2.82 -1.93
CA VAL A 184 -6.57 -2.43 -2.91
C VAL A 184 -7.93 -2.87 -2.42
N ILE A 185 -8.80 -1.91 -2.15
CA ILE A 185 -10.17 -2.12 -1.64
C ILE A 185 -11.14 -1.93 -2.81
N ASN A 186 -11.55 -3.03 -3.42
CA ASN A 186 -12.42 -3.06 -4.59
C ASN A 186 -13.92 -2.90 -4.24
N ASN A 187 -14.76 -2.90 -5.28
CA ASN A 187 -16.22 -2.77 -5.19
C ASN A 187 -16.95 -4.13 -5.27
N HIS A 188 -16.28 -5.23 -4.88
CA HIS A 188 -16.87 -6.57 -4.98
C HIS A 188 -18.08 -6.76 -4.07
N ASP A 189 -18.03 -6.17 -2.87
CA ASP A 189 -19.11 -6.20 -1.89
C ASP A 189 -19.92 -4.89 -1.90
N ASP A 190 -20.96 -4.84 -1.08
CA ASP A 190 -21.66 -3.60 -0.80
C ASP A 190 -20.72 -2.55 -0.14
N PHE A 191 -21.17 -1.29 -0.17
CA PHE A 191 -20.35 -0.18 0.30
C PHE A 191 -19.99 -0.25 1.79
N ASN A 192 -20.87 -0.80 2.65
CA ASN A 192 -20.57 -0.95 4.07
C ASN A 192 -19.48 -2.00 4.29
N ASN A 193 -19.52 -3.11 3.57
CA ASN A 193 -18.46 -4.13 3.60
C ASN A 193 -17.15 -3.58 3.06
N LYS A 194 -17.18 -2.75 2.01
CA LYS A 194 -16.00 -2.02 1.54
C LYS A 194 -15.39 -1.16 2.66
N LEU A 195 -16.20 -0.39 3.39
CA LEU A 195 -15.75 0.42 4.53
C LEU A 195 -15.21 -0.44 5.68
N ASN A 196 -15.85 -1.57 5.99
CA ASN A 196 -15.37 -2.50 7.01
C ASN A 196 -13.99 -3.08 6.65
N ARG A 197 -13.72 -3.35 5.36
CA ARG A 197 -12.38 -3.77 4.91
C ARG A 197 -11.33 -2.67 5.12
N VAL A 198 -11.69 -1.40 4.91
CA VAL A 198 -10.81 -0.27 5.23
C VAL A 198 -10.46 -0.25 6.73
N LEU A 199 -11.46 -0.37 7.61
CA LEU A 199 -11.23 -0.39 9.06
C LEU A 199 -10.38 -1.59 9.49
N LYS A 200 -10.61 -2.76 8.91
CA LYS A 200 -9.83 -3.98 9.16
C LYS A 200 -8.35 -3.77 8.80
N GLU A 201 -8.07 -3.22 7.62
CA GLU A 201 -6.69 -2.97 7.18
C GLU A 201 -5.96 -1.97 8.10
N ILE A 202 -6.64 -0.90 8.52
CA ILE A 202 -6.08 0.03 9.49
C ILE A 202 -5.82 -0.67 10.83
N SER A 203 -6.75 -1.50 11.31
CA SER A 203 -6.58 -2.28 12.54
C SER A 203 -5.34 -3.19 12.47
N ASN A 204 -5.10 -3.84 11.32
CA ASN A 204 -3.89 -4.63 11.08
C ASN A 204 -2.62 -3.76 11.24
N VAL A 205 -2.59 -2.57 10.64
CA VAL A 205 -1.45 -1.63 10.74
C VAL A 205 -1.20 -1.16 12.17
N LEU A 206 -2.26 -1.02 12.95
CA LEU A 206 -2.19 -0.61 14.35
C LEU A 206 -1.80 -1.75 15.29
N GLY A 207 -1.73 -2.99 14.81
CA GLY A 207 -1.52 -4.18 15.63
C GLY A 207 -2.70 -4.53 16.53
N ILE A 208 -3.91 -4.12 16.16
CA ILE A 208 -5.13 -4.57 16.81
C ILE A 208 -5.41 -6.00 16.35
N PRO A 209 -5.71 -6.95 17.28
CA PRO A 209 -5.99 -8.33 16.92
C PRO A 209 -7.04 -8.44 15.80
N GLN A 210 -6.75 -9.22 14.78
CA GLN A 210 -7.62 -9.46 13.64
C GLN A 210 -7.72 -10.95 13.36
N PRO A 211 -8.82 -11.41 12.75
CA PRO A 211 -8.89 -12.77 12.22
C PRO A 211 -7.72 -13.09 11.30
N VAL A 212 -7.20 -14.31 11.39
CA VAL A 212 -6.14 -14.78 10.50
C VAL A 212 -6.60 -14.64 9.05
N GLU A 213 -5.86 -13.91 8.25
CA GLU A 213 -6.16 -13.71 6.84
C GLU A 213 -5.49 -14.79 6.01
N GLU A 214 -6.28 -15.47 5.19
CA GLU A 214 -5.73 -16.40 4.19
C GLU A 214 -5.21 -15.59 3.01
N GLU A 215 -3.87 -15.53 2.88
CA GLU A 215 -3.22 -15.10 1.65
C GLU A 215 -3.40 -16.18 0.60
N ARG A 216 -3.91 -15.82 -0.59
CA ARG A 216 -3.99 -16.78 -1.69
C ARG A 216 -2.65 -16.92 -2.36
N LYS A 217 -2.17 -18.14 -2.48
CA LYS A 217 -0.84 -18.48 -2.98
C LYS A 217 -0.92 -19.57 -4.04
N TYR A 218 -0.15 -19.36 -5.11
CA TYR A 218 -0.14 -20.26 -6.24
C TYR A 218 1.29 -20.53 -6.71
N ILE A 219 1.62 -21.78 -6.98
CA ILE A 219 2.81 -22.08 -7.77
C ILE A 219 2.47 -21.80 -9.23
N VAL A 220 3.30 -21.00 -9.88
CA VAL A 220 3.03 -20.53 -11.24
C VAL A 220 4.24 -20.69 -12.16
N GLU A 221 3.95 -20.72 -13.46
CA GLU A 221 4.91 -20.50 -14.54
C GLU A 221 4.56 -19.20 -15.24
N VAL A 222 5.56 -18.41 -15.59
CA VAL A 222 5.40 -17.11 -16.25
C VAL A 222 5.89 -17.20 -17.67
N THR A 223 5.02 -16.83 -18.63
CA THR A 223 5.33 -16.82 -20.06
C THR A 223 5.30 -15.39 -20.60
N GLY A 224 6.40 -14.66 -20.49
CA GLY A 224 6.54 -13.29 -21.00
C GLY A 224 6.84 -12.26 -19.92
N ASP A 225 6.98 -11.02 -20.36
CA ASP A 225 7.27 -9.89 -19.46
C ASP A 225 6.02 -9.34 -18.80
N ILE A 226 6.17 -8.89 -17.56
CA ILE A 226 5.10 -8.25 -16.78
C ILE A 226 5.28 -6.73 -16.92
N ALA A 227 4.64 -6.17 -17.94
CA ALA A 227 4.68 -4.73 -18.17
C ALA A 227 4.15 -3.94 -16.96
N GLY A 228 4.87 -2.89 -16.54
CA GLY A 228 4.50 -2.03 -15.43
C GLY A 228 4.67 -2.67 -14.05
N SER A 229 5.39 -3.80 -13.94
CA SER A 229 5.78 -4.33 -12.65
C SER A 229 6.84 -3.46 -11.98
N ILE A 230 6.79 -3.48 -10.65
CA ILE A 230 7.84 -2.91 -9.80
C ILE A 230 8.70 -4.06 -9.28
N ASP A 231 9.96 -4.05 -9.69
CA ASP A 231 10.92 -5.09 -9.36
C ASP A 231 11.67 -4.77 -8.06
N SER A 232 11.86 -5.75 -7.21
CA SER A 232 12.63 -5.58 -5.98
C SER A 232 13.33 -6.86 -5.56
N ASP A 233 14.56 -6.74 -5.09
CA ASP A 233 15.29 -7.85 -4.47
C ASP A 233 15.00 -7.87 -2.97
N ILE A 234 14.64 -9.04 -2.47
CA ILE A 234 14.28 -9.26 -1.08
C ILE A 234 15.24 -10.24 -0.44
N VAL A 235 15.83 -9.81 0.67
CA VAL A 235 16.57 -10.67 1.59
C VAL A 235 15.81 -10.70 2.91
N GLN A 236 15.39 -11.89 3.34
CA GLN A 236 14.55 -12.07 4.52
C GLN A 236 15.19 -13.07 5.48
N THR A 237 15.41 -12.66 6.71
CA THR A 237 16.01 -13.47 7.78
C THR A 237 15.05 -13.55 8.95
N TYR A 238 14.81 -14.75 9.45
CA TYR A 238 14.04 -14.97 10.68
C TYR A 238 14.96 -14.89 11.91
N LEU A 239 14.41 -14.36 12.99
CA LEU A 239 15.10 -14.22 14.26
C LEU A 239 14.63 -15.30 15.24
N THR A 240 15.49 -15.64 16.20
CA THR A 240 15.12 -16.48 17.33
C THR A 240 14.03 -15.79 18.14
N THR A 241 12.97 -16.53 18.46
CA THR A 241 11.81 -16.00 19.18
C THR A 241 11.11 -17.09 19.98
N GLU A 242 10.16 -16.70 20.83
CA GLU A 242 9.32 -17.62 21.59
C GLU A 242 8.35 -18.41 20.69
N PRO A 243 7.92 -19.61 21.08
CA PRO A 243 6.90 -20.37 20.36
C PRO A 243 5.60 -19.55 20.13
N GLY A 244 5.02 -19.66 18.94
CA GLY A 244 3.82 -18.91 18.55
C GLY A 244 4.07 -17.48 18.09
N CYS A 245 5.36 -17.08 18.04
CA CYS A 245 5.78 -15.79 17.51
C CYS A 245 6.73 -15.99 16.33
N GLU A 246 6.54 -15.22 15.26
CA GLU A 246 7.49 -15.13 14.14
C GLU A 246 8.03 -13.72 14.10
N VAL A 247 9.35 -13.59 14.11
CA VAL A 247 10.04 -12.31 13.92
C VAL A 247 10.94 -12.41 12.71
N ARG A 248 10.81 -11.45 11.80
CA ARG A 248 11.63 -11.42 10.59
C ARG A 248 12.20 -10.04 10.32
N LEU A 249 13.38 -10.02 9.78
CA LEU A 249 14.03 -8.88 9.18
C LEU A 249 13.94 -8.99 7.66
N ARG A 250 13.56 -7.93 6.99
CA ARG A 250 13.53 -7.85 5.54
C ARG A 250 14.38 -6.67 5.07
N LYS A 251 15.32 -6.94 4.18
CA LYS A 251 16.00 -5.94 3.37
C LYS A 251 15.38 -5.99 1.97
N ARG A 252 14.88 -4.88 1.51
CA ARG A 252 14.32 -4.74 0.16
C ARG A 252 15.14 -3.71 -0.61
N VAL A 253 15.58 -4.08 -1.80
CA VAL A 253 16.29 -3.18 -2.72
C VAL A 253 15.40 -2.90 -3.91
N PHE A 254 15.20 -1.65 -4.21
CA PHE A 254 14.36 -1.15 -5.29
C PHE A 254 15.00 0.13 -5.85
N GLU A 255 15.17 0.22 -7.17
CA GLU A 255 15.80 1.38 -7.84
C GLU A 255 17.10 1.89 -7.16
N GLY A 256 17.94 0.95 -6.70
CA GLY A 256 19.18 1.26 -6.01
C GLY A 256 19.02 1.78 -4.57
N LYS A 257 17.80 1.89 -4.07
CA LYS A 257 17.49 2.24 -2.67
C LYS A 257 17.22 1.00 -1.85
N THR A 258 17.60 1.06 -0.58
CA THR A 258 17.40 -0.06 0.36
C THR A 258 16.48 0.37 1.49
N VAL A 259 15.45 -0.43 1.73
CA VAL A 259 14.52 -0.29 2.86
C VAL A 259 14.69 -1.50 3.76
N TYR A 260 14.75 -1.27 5.07
CA TYR A 260 14.86 -2.31 6.10
C TYR A 260 13.58 -2.34 6.92
N VAL A 261 13.02 -3.53 7.08
CA VAL A 261 11.74 -3.73 7.75
C VAL A 261 11.86 -4.83 8.79
N HIS A 262 11.32 -4.57 9.96
CA HIS A 262 11.14 -5.53 11.05
C HIS A 262 9.66 -5.88 11.15
N THR A 263 9.34 -7.17 11.06
CA THR A 263 7.97 -7.67 11.19
C THR A 263 7.91 -8.63 12.37
N THR A 264 6.90 -8.46 13.22
CA THR A 264 6.54 -9.43 14.26
C THR A 264 5.14 -9.95 13.98
N LYS A 265 4.97 -11.26 13.95
CA LYS A 265 3.69 -11.93 13.81
C LYS A 265 3.48 -12.83 15.01
N LYS A 266 2.43 -12.58 15.78
CA LYS A 266 2.08 -13.34 16.98
C LYS A 266 0.69 -13.93 16.83
N LEU A 267 0.60 -15.25 16.93
CA LEU A 267 -0.67 -15.95 16.98
C LEU A 267 -1.24 -15.82 18.38
N LEU A 268 -2.45 -15.31 18.53
CA LEU A 268 -3.16 -15.20 19.83
C LEU A 268 -4.04 -16.40 20.07
N SER A 269 -4.65 -16.94 19.00
CA SER A 269 -5.46 -18.15 19.01
C SER A 269 -5.38 -18.80 17.63
N SER A 270 -6.09 -19.91 17.41
CA SER A 270 -6.18 -20.56 16.10
C SER A 270 -6.73 -19.63 15.01
N ASN A 271 -7.51 -18.61 15.39
CA ASN A 271 -8.24 -17.75 14.47
C ASN A 271 -7.84 -16.26 14.55
N GLU A 272 -6.94 -15.88 15.47
CA GLU A 272 -6.55 -14.48 15.67
C GLU A 272 -5.05 -14.32 15.74
N GLN A 273 -4.56 -13.29 15.10
CA GLN A 273 -3.15 -12.91 15.10
C GLN A 273 -2.95 -11.40 15.23
N ILE A 274 -1.78 -11.01 15.71
CA ILE A 274 -1.25 -9.65 15.61
C ILE A 274 -0.07 -9.69 14.66
N GLU A 275 -0.09 -8.86 13.62
CA GLU A 275 1.08 -8.62 12.78
C GLU A 275 1.44 -7.14 12.86
N THR A 276 2.68 -6.84 13.25
CA THR A 276 3.20 -5.48 13.27
C THR A 276 4.41 -5.39 12.37
N GLU A 277 4.39 -4.42 11.49
CA GLU A 277 5.50 -4.12 10.59
C GLU A 277 5.98 -2.68 10.84
N ARG A 278 7.29 -2.50 10.92
CA ARG A 278 7.92 -1.19 11.06
C ARG A 278 9.21 -1.12 10.26
N GLN A 279 9.42 0.01 9.66
CA GLN A 279 10.69 0.34 9.06
C GLN A 279 11.73 0.62 10.15
N ILE A 280 12.96 0.17 9.92
CA ILE A 280 14.09 0.35 10.84
C ILE A 280 15.31 0.88 10.09
N GLY A 281 16.22 1.51 10.81
CA GLY A 281 17.48 1.97 10.23
C GLY A 281 18.45 0.82 9.96
N LYS A 282 19.40 1.03 9.04
CA LYS A 282 20.43 0.05 8.65
C LYS A 282 21.20 -0.51 9.84
N ASN A 283 21.66 0.36 10.75
CA ASN A 283 22.46 -0.06 11.89
C ASN A 283 21.68 -0.99 12.84
N LEU A 284 20.40 -0.71 13.06
CA LEU A 284 19.53 -1.56 13.86
C LEU A 284 19.28 -2.90 13.17
N TYR A 285 19.05 -2.89 11.85
CA TYR A 285 18.90 -4.11 11.05
C TYR A 285 20.14 -5.01 11.18
N GLU A 286 21.33 -4.45 10.99
CA GLU A 286 22.60 -5.18 11.08
C GLU A 286 22.84 -5.74 12.51
N SER A 287 22.52 -4.97 13.54
CA SER A 287 22.59 -5.42 14.93
C SER A 287 21.63 -6.59 15.22
N MET A 288 20.39 -6.49 14.73
CA MET A 288 19.38 -7.53 14.94
C MET A 288 19.68 -8.83 14.18
N LEU A 289 20.42 -8.77 13.06
CA LEU A 289 20.84 -9.97 12.32
C LEU A 289 21.69 -10.94 13.15
N GLN A 290 22.35 -10.48 14.22
CA GLN A 290 23.08 -11.34 15.15
C GLN A 290 22.17 -12.30 15.91
N GLN A 291 20.86 -12.03 15.94
CA GLN A 291 19.83 -12.88 16.55
C GLN A 291 19.15 -13.80 15.53
N ALA A 292 19.78 -14.02 14.36
CA ALA A 292 19.23 -14.90 13.34
C ALA A 292 18.98 -16.31 13.89
N ASP A 293 17.83 -16.89 13.55
CA ASP A 293 17.45 -18.24 13.95
C ASP A 293 18.43 -19.26 13.32
N PRO A 294 19.19 -20.02 14.11
CA PRO A 294 20.17 -20.97 13.62
C PRO A 294 19.54 -22.15 12.86
N TYR A 295 18.25 -22.41 13.05
CA TYR A 295 17.50 -23.46 12.38
C TYR A 295 16.88 -23.01 11.06
N ARG A 296 17.10 -21.74 10.65
CA ARG A 296 16.55 -21.19 9.41
C ARG A 296 17.65 -20.55 8.57
N VAL A 297 17.49 -20.69 7.28
CA VAL A 297 18.35 -20.03 6.30
C VAL A 297 17.71 -18.72 5.85
N THR A 298 18.53 -17.77 5.46
CA THR A 298 18.06 -16.52 4.88
C THR A 298 17.45 -16.78 3.50
N ILE A 299 16.22 -16.30 3.29
CA ILE A 299 15.55 -16.33 2.01
C ILE A 299 16.08 -15.19 1.14
N ARG A 300 16.39 -15.51 -0.11
CA ARG A 300 16.65 -14.54 -1.18
C ARG A 300 15.68 -14.78 -2.29
N LYS A 301 15.02 -13.74 -2.73
CA LYS A 301 14.04 -13.81 -3.81
C LYS A 301 13.95 -12.48 -4.55
N HIS A 302 13.64 -12.57 -5.82
CA HIS A 302 13.26 -11.45 -6.65
C HIS A 302 11.75 -11.34 -6.68
N ARG A 303 11.20 -10.15 -6.41
CA ARG A 303 9.76 -9.87 -6.38
C ARG A 303 9.38 -8.90 -7.48
N LYS A 304 8.38 -9.28 -8.27
CA LYS A 304 7.65 -8.38 -9.16
C LYS A 304 6.28 -8.08 -8.56
N SER A 305 6.03 -6.79 -8.28
CA SER A 305 4.73 -6.33 -7.80
C SER A 305 3.97 -5.67 -8.93
N PHE A 306 2.73 -6.07 -9.17
CA PHE A 306 1.92 -5.54 -10.27
C PHE A 306 0.41 -5.59 -9.99
N ILE A 307 -0.35 -4.83 -10.78
CA ILE A 307 -1.81 -4.81 -10.74
C ILE A 307 -2.36 -5.45 -12.02
N TRP A 308 -3.34 -6.34 -11.86
CA TRP A 308 -4.08 -6.91 -12.97
C TRP A 308 -5.58 -6.92 -12.65
N LYS A 309 -6.39 -6.29 -13.52
CA LYS A 309 -7.86 -6.18 -13.34
C LYS A 309 -8.25 -5.76 -11.91
N GLY A 310 -7.57 -4.75 -11.36
CA GLY A 310 -7.82 -4.21 -10.02
C GLY A 310 -7.38 -5.09 -8.87
N GLN A 311 -6.71 -6.22 -9.12
CA GLN A 311 -6.14 -7.08 -8.08
C GLN A 311 -4.62 -6.87 -8.01
N TYR A 312 -4.09 -6.75 -6.79
CA TYR A 312 -2.65 -6.60 -6.54
C TYR A 312 -1.99 -7.98 -6.39
N PHE A 313 -0.90 -8.16 -7.10
CA PHE A 313 -0.12 -9.39 -7.11
C PHE A 313 1.33 -9.14 -6.73
N GLU A 314 1.89 -10.11 -6.02
CA GLU A 314 3.31 -10.23 -5.72
C GLU A 314 3.80 -11.56 -6.28
N LEU A 315 4.70 -11.52 -7.25
CA LEU A 315 5.33 -12.68 -7.86
C LEU A 315 6.74 -12.82 -7.31
N ASP A 316 6.96 -13.84 -6.52
CA ASP A 316 8.23 -14.15 -5.88
C ASP A 316 8.96 -15.28 -6.61
N SER A 317 10.11 -14.98 -7.19
CA SER A 317 11.04 -15.96 -7.76
C SER A 317 12.15 -16.22 -6.75
N PHE A 318 12.20 -17.42 -6.19
CA PHE A 318 13.15 -17.78 -5.13
C PHE A 318 14.52 -18.13 -5.71
N GLU A 319 15.57 -17.53 -5.14
CA GLU A 319 16.97 -17.86 -5.40
C GLU A 319 17.50 -18.84 -4.35
N SER A 320 17.13 -18.67 -3.10
CA SER A 320 17.52 -19.47 -1.95
C SER A 320 16.45 -19.40 -0.83
N PRO A 321 16.16 -20.52 -0.13
CA PRO A 321 16.73 -21.87 -0.24
C PRO A 321 16.03 -22.78 -1.27
N ALA A 322 15.05 -22.27 -2.01
CA ALA A 322 14.25 -23.03 -2.96
C ALA A 322 14.43 -22.48 -4.40
N PRO A 323 15.61 -22.64 -5.02
CA PRO A 323 15.87 -22.09 -6.35
C PRO A 323 14.91 -22.68 -7.39
N GLY A 324 14.35 -21.79 -8.22
CA GLY A 324 13.37 -22.15 -9.26
C GLY A 324 11.92 -22.22 -8.76
N LEU A 325 11.66 -22.10 -7.46
CA LEU A 325 10.29 -21.95 -6.95
C LEU A 325 9.77 -20.55 -7.32
N VAL A 326 8.59 -20.48 -7.94
CA VAL A 326 7.92 -19.25 -8.29
C VAL A 326 6.53 -19.25 -7.66
N ILE A 327 6.29 -18.31 -6.75
CA ILE A 327 5.01 -18.18 -6.03
C ILE A 327 4.36 -16.85 -6.41
N LEU A 328 3.09 -16.92 -6.81
CA LEU A 328 2.22 -15.75 -6.96
C LEU A 328 1.38 -15.62 -5.69
N GLU A 329 1.47 -14.46 -5.05
CA GLU A 329 0.67 -14.12 -3.87
C GLU A 329 -0.30 -13.00 -4.21
N THR A 330 -1.51 -13.05 -3.64
CA THR A 330 -2.47 -11.95 -3.67
C THR A 330 -3.20 -11.85 -2.34
N LYS A 331 -3.48 -10.60 -1.91
CA LYS A 331 -4.10 -10.27 -0.63
C LYS A 331 -5.34 -9.40 -0.86
N GLY A 332 -6.22 -9.36 0.13
CA GLY A 332 -7.40 -8.50 0.10
C GLY A 332 -8.51 -8.96 -0.84
N ILE A 333 -8.42 -10.18 -1.39
CA ILE A 333 -9.48 -10.79 -2.19
C ILE A 333 -10.46 -11.51 -1.26
N ALA A 334 -11.75 -11.16 -1.34
CA ALA A 334 -12.77 -11.83 -0.54
C ALA A 334 -12.81 -13.35 -0.81
N LYS A 335 -13.18 -14.17 0.21
CA LYS A 335 -13.23 -15.64 0.05
C LYS A 335 -14.05 -16.12 -1.14
N GLN A 336 -15.09 -15.38 -1.50
CA GLN A 336 -16.03 -15.70 -2.58
C GLN A 336 -15.60 -15.12 -3.93
N GLU A 337 -14.60 -14.24 -3.96
CA GLU A 337 -14.11 -13.63 -5.18
C GLU A 337 -13.10 -14.52 -5.88
N SER A 338 -13.22 -14.69 -7.19
CA SER A 338 -12.25 -15.43 -7.99
C SER A 338 -11.01 -14.59 -8.29
N VAL A 339 -9.85 -15.20 -8.24
CA VAL A 339 -8.61 -14.57 -8.69
C VAL A 339 -8.62 -14.47 -10.22
N LYS A 340 -8.40 -13.26 -10.73
CA LYS A 340 -8.35 -12.97 -12.17
C LYS A 340 -6.91 -13.01 -12.64
N PHE A 341 -6.44 -14.17 -13.03
CA PHE A 341 -5.05 -14.35 -13.48
C PHE A 341 -4.77 -13.60 -14.80
N PRO A 342 -3.57 -12.98 -14.93
CA PRO A 342 -3.08 -12.49 -16.21
C PRO A 342 -2.86 -13.64 -17.20
N PRO A 343 -2.96 -13.40 -18.52
CA PRO A 343 -2.79 -14.44 -19.54
C PRO A 343 -1.36 -15.03 -19.61
N PHE A 344 -0.37 -14.30 -19.07
CA PHE A 344 1.01 -14.72 -18.98
C PHE A 344 1.33 -15.51 -17.69
N ILE A 345 0.35 -15.71 -16.80
CA ILE A 345 0.47 -16.53 -15.59
C ILE A 345 -0.24 -17.87 -15.78
N HIS A 346 0.52 -18.94 -15.71
CA HIS A 346 0.00 -20.31 -15.75
C HIS A 346 0.08 -20.92 -14.36
N VAL A 347 -1.08 -21.08 -13.71
CA VAL A 347 -1.19 -21.71 -12.39
C VAL A 347 -0.88 -23.19 -12.52
N LYS A 348 0.10 -23.67 -11.78
CA LYS A 348 0.45 -25.11 -11.67
C LYS A 348 -0.26 -25.76 -10.50
N GLU A 349 -0.34 -25.05 -9.36
CA GLU A 349 -0.92 -25.56 -8.13
C GLU A 349 -1.47 -24.41 -7.27
N ASP A 350 -2.64 -24.60 -6.68
CA ASP A 350 -3.15 -23.73 -5.61
C ASP A 350 -2.61 -24.26 -4.28
N ILE A 351 -1.74 -23.46 -3.66
CA ILE A 351 -1.09 -23.78 -2.39
C ILE A 351 -1.62 -22.91 -1.23
N THR A 352 -2.79 -22.30 -1.41
CA THR A 352 -3.46 -21.52 -0.39
C THR A 352 -3.67 -22.36 0.88
N GLY A 353 -3.21 -21.86 2.02
CA GLY A 353 -3.28 -22.57 3.30
C GLY A 353 -2.25 -23.71 3.48
N ASN A 354 -1.49 -24.06 2.44
CA ASN A 354 -0.44 -25.07 2.58
C ASN A 354 0.80 -24.47 3.29
N THR A 355 0.96 -24.82 4.55
CA THR A 355 2.00 -24.25 5.43
C THR A 355 3.43 -24.56 4.97
N GLN A 356 3.65 -25.59 4.15
CA GLN A 356 4.98 -25.92 3.61
C GLN A 356 5.53 -24.77 2.75
N TYR A 357 4.65 -24.00 2.10
CA TYR A 357 5.00 -22.85 1.25
C TYR A 357 4.96 -21.51 1.99
N TYR A 358 4.81 -21.51 3.30
CA TYR A 358 5.01 -20.30 4.08
C TYR A 358 6.51 -19.99 4.16
N ASN A 359 6.88 -18.75 3.94
CA ASN A 359 8.30 -18.33 3.97
C ASN A 359 9.02 -18.82 5.23
N TYR A 360 8.32 -18.86 6.38
CA TYR A 360 8.85 -19.36 7.65
C TYR A 360 9.27 -20.84 7.56
N ASN A 361 8.52 -21.66 6.84
CA ASN A 361 8.80 -23.09 6.68
C ASN A 361 9.73 -23.38 5.49
N ILE A 362 9.67 -22.56 4.43
CA ILE A 362 10.65 -22.63 3.33
C ILE A 362 12.08 -22.35 3.87
N ALA A 363 12.21 -21.48 4.87
CA ALA A 363 13.48 -21.15 5.48
C ALA A 363 14.08 -22.25 6.38
N LEU A 364 13.32 -23.30 6.72
CA LEU A 364 13.86 -24.38 7.57
C LEU A 364 15.09 -25.02 6.93
N ARG A 365 16.15 -25.19 7.73
CA ARG A 365 17.31 -25.99 7.33
C ARG A 365 16.88 -27.45 7.21
N LYS A 366 17.13 -28.02 6.06
CA LYS A 366 16.93 -29.45 5.80
C LYS A 366 18.09 -30.27 6.36
#